data_5ef9f7134f422e670b6964ee2070bf52
#
_entry.id   5ef9f7134f422e670b6964ee2070bf52
#
_cell.length_a   1.000
_cell.length_b   1.000
_cell.length_c   1.000
_cell.angle_alpha   90.00
_cell.angle_beta   90.00
_cell.angle_gamma   90.00
#
_symmetry.space_group_name_H-M   'P 1'
#
loop_
_entity.id
_entity.type
_entity.pdbx_description
1 polymer ?
#
loop_
_entity_poly.entity_id
_entity_poly.type
_entity_poly.pdbx_seq_one_letter_code
_entity_poly.pdbx_strand_id
1 'polypeptide(L)'
;VENYERQFNVIKTLFAEADEIVNCGDAGQEGELIQRWVMQKAGVKCPVKRLWISSLTDQSIREGFQNLKPSADFDNLYYAGLSRAIGDWILGMNATRLYTLKYSSPGNVLSIGRVQTPTLALVVQRHLEIENFKPEDYWELKTLCKGATFNAVSGKFKKEAEALEALEKIKPSMLTVTSVEEKKGREAPPRLFDLTSLQVECNRQWGWTADETLKLIQTLYEKKVTTYPRVDTTYLSDDIYPTVGGILKAMTPYAALTAPVLALPRIPKSKKV
;
A
#
# COMPACT_ATOMS: atom_id res chain seq x y z
N VAL A 1 -19.55 -3.24 -23.99
CA VAL A 1 -18.79 -2.94 -25.22
C VAL A 1 -19.33 -1.65 -25.82
N GLU A 2 -20.65 -1.55 -26.07
CA GLU A 2 -21.30 -0.42 -26.76
C GLU A 2 -21.06 0.95 -26.10
N ASN A 3 -21.09 1.04 -24.78
CA ASN A 3 -20.83 2.28 -24.05
C ASN A 3 -19.36 2.77 -24.21
N TYR A 4 -18.39 1.85 -24.26
CA TYR A 4 -16.99 2.21 -24.47
C TYR A 4 -16.75 2.70 -25.90
N GLU A 5 -17.39 2.11 -26.87
CA GLU A 5 -17.32 2.50 -28.28
C GLU A 5 -17.89 3.91 -28.50
N ARG A 6 -19.06 4.19 -27.89
CA ARG A 6 -19.65 5.51 -27.94
C ARG A 6 -18.73 6.59 -27.36
N GLN A 7 -18.16 6.35 -26.17
CA GLN A 7 -17.23 7.29 -25.54
C GLN A 7 -15.96 7.47 -26.35
N PHE A 8 -15.39 6.39 -26.88
CA PHE A 8 -14.22 6.47 -27.74
C PHE A 8 -14.45 7.29 -29.00
N ASN A 9 -15.62 7.15 -29.64
CA ASN A 9 -15.97 7.93 -30.84
C ASN A 9 -16.08 9.42 -30.52
N VAL A 10 -16.66 9.81 -29.37
CA VAL A 10 -16.68 11.20 -28.91
C VAL A 10 -15.25 11.74 -28.75
N ILE A 11 -14.38 11.01 -28.07
CA ILE A 11 -12.97 11.39 -27.88
C ILE A 11 -12.26 11.54 -29.23
N LYS A 12 -12.46 10.59 -30.14
CA LYS A 12 -11.85 10.60 -31.49
C LYS A 12 -12.27 11.82 -32.29
N THR A 13 -13.55 12.21 -32.24
CA THR A 13 -14.05 13.42 -32.90
C THR A 13 -13.39 14.67 -32.33
N LEU A 14 -13.38 14.82 -31.00
CA LEU A 14 -12.75 15.96 -30.33
C LEU A 14 -11.26 16.07 -30.62
N PHE A 15 -10.54 14.95 -30.66
CA PHE A 15 -9.12 14.93 -31.02
C PHE A 15 -8.85 15.34 -32.47
N ALA A 16 -9.79 15.05 -33.39
CA ALA A 16 -9.65 15.45 -34.78
C ALA A 16 -9.82 16.95 -35.01
N GLU A 17 -10.53 17.62 -34.10
CA GLU A 17 -10.81 19.07 -34.14
C GLU A 17 -9.82 19.88 -33.30
N ALA A 18 -9.00 19.22 -32.47
CA ALA A 18 -8.10 19.88 -31.53
C ALA A 18 -6.81 20.36 -32.20
N ASP A 19 -6.40 21.61 -31.92
CA ASP A 19 -5.10 22.15 -32.31
C ASP A 19 -3.95 21.65 -31.40
N GLU A 20 -4.25 21.32 -30.13
CA GLU A 20 -3.33 20.80 -29.15
C GLU A 20 -4.10 19.91 -28.13
N ILE A 21 -3.46 18.84 -27.68
CA ILE A 21 -4.00 17.97 -26.63
C ILE A 21 -3.12 18.06 -25.37
N VAL A 22 -3.77 18.19 -24.22
CA VAL A 22 -3.11 18.09 -22.93
C VAL A 22 -3.46 16.76 -22.28
N ASN A 23 -2.47 15.89 -22.15
CA ASN A 23 -2.61 14.61 -21.44
C ASN A 23 -2.61 14.86 -19.92
N CYS A 24 -3.77 14.73 -19.29
CA CYS A 24 -3.99 14.89 -17.86
C CYS A 24 -4.18 13.53 -17.13
N GLY A 25 -3.75 12.43 -17.73
CA GLY A 25 -3.79 11.11 -17.06
C GLY A 25 -2.93 11.06 -15.79
N ASP A 26 -3.14 10.03 -14.98
CA ASP A 26 -2.39 9.87 -13.73
C ASP A 26 -0.88 9.94 -13.96
N ALA A 27 -0.17 10.53 -12.98
CA ALA A 27 1.29 10.70 -13.01
C ALA A 27 1.96 9.34 -12.67
N GLY A 28 1.99 8.42 -13.65
CA GLY A 28 2.55 7.09 -13.49
C GLY A 28 2.60 6.32 -14.81
N GLN A 29 3.23 5.14 -14.80
CA GLN A 29 3.41 4.31 -15.99
C GLN A 29 2.07 3.90 -16.62
N GLU A 30 1.08 3.52 -15.84
CA GLU A 30 -0.21 3.08 -16.36
C GLU A 30 -1.02 4.24 -16.93
N GLY A 31 -1.03 5.38 -16.24
CA GLY A 31 -1.69 6.58 -16.75
C GLY A 31 -1.10 7.04 -18.08
N GLU A 32 0.22 7.03 -18.21
CA GLU A 32 0.89 7.37 -19.47
C GLU A 32 0.57 6.37 -20.58
N LEU A 33 0.61 5.06 -20.27
CA LEU A 33 0.35 4.00 -21.24
C LEU A 33 -1.09 4.05 -21.77
N ILE A 34 -2.08 4.15 -20.88
CA ILE A 34 -3.50 4.19 -21.23
C ILE A 34 -3.80 5.38 -22.13
N GLN A 35 -3.33 6.57 -21.74
CA GLN A 35 -3.59 7.80 -22.52
C GLN A 35 -2.95 7.74 -23.91
N ARG A 36 -1.71 7.26 -24.02
CA ARG A 36 -1.06 7.11 -25.34
C ARG A 36 -1.75 6.08 -26.21
N TRP A 37 -2.22 4.96 -25.68
CA TRP A 37 -3.00 3.99 -26.45
C TRP A 37 -4.29 4.58 -26.99
N VAL A 38 -5.00 5.39 -26.20
CA VAL A 38 -6.21 6.07 -26.65
C VAL A 38 -5.89 7.05 -27.79
N MET A 39 -4.85 7.88 -27.63
CA MET A 39 -4.41 8.83 -28.63
C MET A 39 -3.94 8.14 -29.92
N GLN A 40 -3.16 7.08 -29.81
CA GLN A 40 -2.71 6.27 -30.95
C GLN A 40 -3.88 5.64 -31.71
N LYS A 41 -4.82 5.02 -30.99
CA LYS A 41 -6.02 4.41 -31.59
C LYS A 41 -6.92 5.45 -32.25
N ALA A 42 -7.00 6.65 -31.70
CA ALA A 42 -7.75 7.76 -32.27
C ALA A 42 -7.05 8.40 -33.47
N GLY A 43 -5.75 8.15 -33.69
CA GLY A 43 -4.97 8.70 -34.80
C GLY A 43 -4.61 10.17 -34.62
N VAL A 44 -4.30 10.58 -33.40
CA VAL A 44 -3.90 11.95 -33.05
C VAL A 44 -2.68 12.40 -33.85
N LYS A 45 -2.73 13.61 -34.43
CA LYS A 45 -1.66 14.22 -35.23
C LYS A 45 -1.19 15.56 -34.69
N CYS A 46 -1.99 16.23 -33.87
CA CYS A 46 -1.65 17.50 -33.26
C CYS A 46 -0.61 17.36 -32.14
N PRO A 47 0.06 18.44 -31.73
CA PRO A 47 0.97 18.43 -30.60
C PRO A 47 0.30 17.96 -29.31
N VAL A 48 1.06 17.18 -28.51
CA VAL A 48 0.59 16.69 -27.21
C VAL A 48 1.51 17.19 -26.11
N LYS A 49 0.92 17.83 -25.11
CA LYS A 49 1.59 18.22 -23.88
C LYS A 49 1.16 17.36 -22.71
N ARG A 50 1.96 17.31 -21.67
CA ARG A 50 1.73 16.50 -20.46
C ARG A 50 1.59 17.38 -19.24
N LEU A 51 0.44 17.28 -18.59
CA LEU A 51 0.25 17.77 -17.22
C LEU A 51 0.79 16.71 -16.24
N TRP A 52 1.82 17.05 -15.45
CA TRP A 52 2.42 16.15 -14.48
C TRP A 52 2.31 16.74 -13.08
N ILE A 53 1.33 16.28 -12.33
CA ILE A 53 1.05 16.74 -10.97
C ILE A 53 0.81 15.53 -10.06
N SER A 54 1.20 15.64 -8.79
CA SER A 54 0.99 14.62 -7.75
C SER A 54 -0.09 15.03 -6.72
N SER A 55 -0.61 16.24 -6.85
CA SER A 55 -1.67 16.78 -5.99
C SER A 55 -2.77 17.38 -6.84
N LEU A 56 -4.03 17.29 -6.36
CA LEU A 56 -5.23 17.80 -7.02
C LEU A 56 -5.78 19.06 -6.34
N THR A 57 -4.94 19.82 -5.63
CA THR A 57 -5.32 21.15 -5.13
C THR A 57 -5.43 22.13 -6.28
N ASP A 58 -6.30 23.13 -6.16
CA ASP A 58 -6.48 24.16 -7.18
C ASP A 58 -5.16 24.85 -7.53
N GLN A 59 -4.30 25.07 -6.54
CA GLN A 59 -2.98 25.66 -6.76
C GLN A 59 -2.10 24.75 -7.61
N SER A 60 -1.96 23.45 -7.24
CA SER A 60 -1.15 22.48 -7.99
C SER A 60 -1.64 22.31 -9.42
N ILE A 61 -2.95 22.32 -9.63
CA ILE A 61 -3.55 22.22 -10.97
C ILE A 61 -3.16 23.47 -11.80
N ARG A 62 -3.35 24.69 -11.26
CA ARG A 62 -3.00 25.93 -11.96
C ARG A 62 -1.52 26.02 -12.31
N GLU A 63 -0.65 25.72 -11.35
CA GLU A 63 0.80 25.68 -11.56
C GLU A 63 1.19 24.62 -12.60
N GLY A 64 0.55 23.46 -12.56
CA GLY A 64 0.77 22.37 -13.52
C GLY A 64 0.42 22.79 -14.96
N PHE A 65 -0.71 23.46 -15.15
CA PHE A 65 -1.09 23.99 -16.48
C PHE A 65 -0.17 25.11 -16.97
N GLN A 66 0.43 25.88 -16.07
CA GLN A 66 1.45 26.88 -16.44
C GLN A 66 2.79 26.23 -16.83
N ASN A 67 3.05 24.99 -16.38
CA ASN A 67 4.30 24.27 -16.56
C ASN A 67 4.12 22.94 -17.31
N LEU A 68 3.30 22.95 -18.35
CA LEU A 68 3.10 21.78 -19.21
C LEU A 68 4.41 21.34 -19.87
N LYS A 69 4.64 20.04 -19.88
CA LYS A 69 5.85 19.43 -20.45
C LYS A 69 5.57 18.84 -21.82
N PRO A 70 6.56 18.74 -22.71
CA PRO A 70 6.43 17.98 -23.94
C PRO A 70 6.13 16.50 -23.66
N SER A 71 5.23 15.87 -24.43
CA SER A 71 4.92 14.45 -24.27
C SER A 71 6.15 13.55 -24.46
N ALA A 72 7.11 13.97 -25.28
CA ALA A 72 8.36 13.24 -25.54
C ALA A 72 9.22 13.03 -24.29
N ASP A 73 9.17 13.94 -23.32
CA ASP A 73 9.91 13.79 -22.04
C ASP A 73 9.51 12.53 -21.27
N PHE A 74 8.36 11.94 -21.59
CA PHE A 74 7.78 10.76 -20.95
C PHE A 74 7.87 9.48 -21.80
N ASP A 75 8.63 9.48 -22.88
CA ASP A 75 8.75 8.31 -23.77
C ASP A 75 9.33 7.10 -23.04
N ASN A 76 10.35 7.28 -22.22
CA ASN A 76 10.93 6.19 -21.44
C ASN A 76 9.91 5.60 -20.46
N LEU A 77 9.05 6.44 -19.85
CA LEU A 77 7.99 5.99 -18.97
C LEU A 77 6.92 5.19 -19.73
N TYR A 78 6.55 5.66 -20.90
CA TYR A 78 5.64 4.96 -21.80
C TYR A 78 6.20 3.58 -22.21
N TYR A 79 7.46 3.53 -22.67
CA TYR A 79 8.09 2.27 -23.08
C TYR A 79 8.26 1.29 -21.91
N ALA A 80 8.51 1.78 -20.71
CA ALA A 80 8.54 0.94 -19.52
C ALA A 80 7.16 0.32 -19.23
N GLY A 81 6.10 1.11 -19.30
CA GLY A 81 4.71 0.62 -19.16
C GLY A 81 4.33 -0.36 -20.26
N LEU A 82 4.66 -0.05 -21.50
CA LEU A 82 4.39 -0.89 -22.67
C LEU A 82 5.13 -2.24 -22.59
N SER A 83 6.42 -2.22 -22.26
CA SER A 83 7.22 -3.43 -22.11
C SER A 83 6.65 -4.35 -21.02
N ARG A 84 6.21 -3.78 -19.90
CA ARG A 84 5.53 -4.53 -18.84
C ARG A 84 4.22 -5.15 -19.36
N ALA A 85 3.38 -4.38 -20.03
CA ALA A 85 2.10 -4.87 -20.54
C ALA A 85 2.28 -6.01 -21.57
N ILE A 86 3.24 -5.87 -22.49
CA ILE A 86 3.59 -6.91 -23.47
C ILE A 86 4.15 -8.15 -22.79
N GLY A 87 5.06 -7.98 -21.82
CA GLY A 87 5.63 -9.10 -21.07
C GLY A 87 4.57 -9.87 -20.27
N ASP A 88 3.68 -9.15 -19.58
CA ASP A 88 2.55 -9.75 -18.85
C ASP A 88 1.61 -10.52 -19.80
N TRP A 89 1.32 -9.96 -20.96
CA TRP A 89 0.48 -10.61 -21.96
C TRP A 89 1.12 -11.88 -22.55
N ILE A 90 2.40 -11.80 -22.97
CA ILE A 90 3.13 -12.96 -23.52
C ILE A 90 3.23 -14.08 -22.49
N LEU A 91 3.67 -13.75 -21.27
CA LEU A 91 3.78 -14.72 -20.18
C LEU A 91 2.42 -15.33 -19.85
N GLY A 92 1.43 -14.49 -19.61
CA GLY A 92 0.08 -14.91 -19.22
C GLY A 92 -0.56 -15.83 -20.23
N MET A 93 -0.52 -15.45 -21.51
CA MET A 93 -1.11 -16.25 -22.59
C MET A 93 -0.42 -17.59 -22.78
N ASN A 94 0.91 -17.61 -22.86
CA ASN A 94 1.63 -18.86 -23.15
C ASN A 94 1.64 -19.81 -21.93
N ALA A 95 1.92 -19.29 -20.73
CA ALA A 95 1.97 -20.11 -19.52
C ALA A 95 0.57 -20.64 -19.15
N THR A 96 -0.47 -19.80 -19.21
CA THR A 96 -1.85 -20.23 -18.95
C THR A 96 -2.26 -21.37 -19.90
N ARG A 97 -1.99 -21.25 -21.19
CA ARG A 97 -2.29 -22.29 -22.17
C ARG A 97 -1.52 -23.59 -21.89
N LEU A 98 -0.20 -23.48 -21.66
CA LEU A 98 0.64 -24.63 -21.38
C LEU A 98 0.20 -25.40 -20.14
N TYR A 99 -0.02 -24.68 -19.03
CA TYR A 99 -0.40 -25.31 -17.78
C TYR A 99 -1.82 -25.84 -17.82
N THR A 100 -2.75 -25.14 -18.45
CA THR A 100 -4.12 -25.63 -18.64
C THR A 100 -4.15 -26.92 -19.44
N LEU A 101 -3.43 -26.98 -20.57
CA LEU A 101 -3.41 -28.18 -21.40
C LEU A 101 -2.71 -29.37 -20.72
N LYS A 102 -1.68 -29.11 -19.90
CA LYS A 102 -0.87 -30.15 -19.30
C LYS A 102 -1.41 -30.68 -17.96
N TYR A 103 -2.06 -29.84 -17.19
CA TYR A 103 -2.38 -30.13 -15.79
C TYR A 103 -3.86 -29.93 -15.42
N SER A 104 -4.70 -29.40 -16.32
CA SER A 104 -6.09 -29.13 -16.02
C SER A 104 -7.03 -30.19 -16.58
N SER A 105 -8.19 -30.35 -15.93
CA SER A 105 -9.31 -31.10 -16.46
C SER A 105 -10.07 -30.25 -17.50
N PRO A 106 -10.78 -30.87 -18.48
CA PRO A 106 -11.59 -30.16 -19.48
C PRO A 106 -12.54 -29.14 -18.80
N GLY A 107 -12.56 -27.93 -19.34
CA GLY A 107 -13.41 -26.84 -18.83
C GLY A 107 -12.80 -25.96 -17.71
N ASN A 108 -11.68 -26.38 -17.11
CA ASN A 108 -11.00 -25.58 -16.09
C ASN A 108 -9.76 -24.88 -16.68
N VAL A 109 -9.59 -23.59 -16.39
CA VAL A 109 -8.44 -22.80 -16.82
C VAL A 109 -7.50 -22.59 -15.63
N LEU A 110 -6.24 -22.98 -15.79
CA LEU A 110 -5.18 -22.67 -14.82
C LEU A 110 -4.50 -21.35 -15.21
N SER A 111 -5.02 -20.28 -14.69
CA SER A 111 -4.54 -18.93 -14.98
C SER A 111 -3.18 -18.70 -14.34
N ILE A 112 -2.20 -18.31 -15.16
CA ILE A 112 -0.83 -17.97 -14.73
C ILE A 112 -0.60 -16.49 -14.97
N GLY A 113 -0.05 -15.81 -13.97
CA GLY A 113 0.26 -14.39 -14.08
C GLY A 113 1.36 -13.96 -13.13
N ARG A 114 2.00 -12.86 -13.47
CA ARG A 114 3.18 -12.32 -12.76
C ARG A 114 2.89 -11.96 -11.29
N VAL A 115 1.67 -11.62 -10.94
CA VAL A 115 1.28 -11.26 -9.57
C VAL A 115 0.54 -12.42 -8.91
N GLN A 116 -0.51 -12.92 -9.54
CA GLN A 116 -1.40 -13.93 -8.95
C GLN A 116 -0.68 -15.24 -8.62
N THR A 117 0.24 -15.70 -9.50
CA THR A 117 0.92 -17.00 -9.28
C THR A 117 1.92 -16.95 -8.12
N PRO A 118 2.81 -15.94 -7.99
CA PRO A 118 3.65 -15.81 -6.81
C PRO A 118 2.85 -15.61 -5.52
N THR A 119 1.74 -14.88 -5.58
CA THR A 119 0.86 -14.70 -4.40
C THR A 119 0.27 -16.03 -3.95
N LEU A 120 -0.24 -16.84 -4.91
CA LEU A 120 -0.73 -18.18 -4.61
C LEU A 120 0.39 -19.07 -4.04
N ALA A 121 1.60 -18.99 -4.61
CA ALA A 121 2.74 -19.76 -4.11
C ALA A 121 3.07 -19.44 -2.65
N LEU A 122 3.01 -18.18 -2.23
CA LEU A 122 3.20 -17.79 -0.82
C LEU A 122 2.14 -18.41 0.10
N VAL A 123 0.87 -18.42 -0.34
CA VAL A 123 -0.22 -19.03 0.44
C VAL A 123 -0.02 -20.54 0.56
N VAL A 124 0.31 -21.20 -0.55
CA VAL A 124 0.57 -22.65 -0.57
C VAL A 124 1.79 -23.00 0.30
N GLN A 125 2.86 -22.22 0.22
CA GLN A 125 4.03 -22.42 1.06
C GLN A 125 3.66 -22.34 2.56
N ARG A 126 2.91 -21.31 2.93
CA ARG A 126 2.45 -21.16 4.32
C ARG A 126 1.56 -22.32 4.76
N HIS A 127 0.67 -22.78 3.90
CA HIS A 127 -0.17 -23.95 4.17
C HIS A 127 0.67 -25.21 4.45
N LEU A 128 1.66 -25.48 3.59
CA LEU A 128 2.59 -26.61 3.77
C LEU A 128 3.44 -26.48 5.04
N GLU A 129 3.88 -25.27 5.40
CA GLU A 129 4.60 -25.03 6.66
C GLU A 129 3.72 -25.37 7.88
N ILE A 130 2.43 -25.03 7.81
CA ILE A 130 1.46 -25.36 8.89
C ILE A 130 1.21 -26.86 8.94
N GLU A 131 0.97 -27.53 7.81
CA GLU A 131 0.72 -28.97 7.78
C GLU A 131 1.93 -29.80 8.22
N ASN A 132 3.14 -29.35 7.88
CA ASN A 132 4.38 -30.02 8.25
C ASN A 132 4.97 -29.52 9.58
N PHE A 133 4.24 -28.64 10.28
CA PHE A 133 4.73 -28.10 11.55
C PHE A 133 4.89 -29.21 12.59
N LYS A 134 6.11 -29.35 13.08
CA LYS A 134 6.43 -30.25 14.20
C LYS A 134 6.66 -29.38 15.44
N PRO A 135 5.78 -29.45 16.45
CA PRO A 135 5.98 -28.72 17.67
C PRO A 135 7.24 -29.25 18.39
N GLU A 136 8.05 -28.32 18.87
CA GLU A 136 9.22 -28.61 19.72
C GLU A 136 8.95 -28.02 21.11
N ASP A 137 9.07 -28.86 22.12
CA ASP A 137 8.97 -28.41 23.51
C ASP A 137 10.22 -27.62 23.89
N TYR A 138 10.02 -26.60 24.69
CA TYR A 138 11.09 -25.83 25.29
C TYR A 138 10.71 -25.38 26.70
N TRP A 139 11.71 -25.13 27.51
CA TRP A 139 11.54 -24.69 28.90
C TRP A 139 12.16 -23.32 29.09
N GLU A 140 11.49 -22.48 29.87
CA GLU A 140 11.98 -21.16 30.24
C GLU A 140 11.99 -21.02 31.75
N LEU A 141 13.05 -20.44 32.30
CA LEU A 141 13.10 -20.08 33.71
C LEU A 141 12.61 -18.64 33.90
N LYS A 142 11.62 -18.49 34.78
CA LYS A 142 11.05 -17.21 35.15
C LYS A 142 10.98 -17.14 36.68
N THR A 143 11.23 -15.96 37.23
CA THR A 143 10.97 -15.71 38.66
C THR A 143 10.04 -14.51 38.80
N LEU A 144 9.14 -14.60 39.76
CA LEU A 144 8.22 -13.53 40.13
C LEU A 144 8.68 -12.92 41.45
N CYS A 145 8.98 -11.64 41.44
CA CYS A 145 9.36 -10.89 42.64
C CYS A 145 8.62 -9.56 42.69
N LYS A 146 7.89 -9.30 43.76
CA LYS A 146 7.11 -8.08 43.98
C LYS A 146 6.26 -7.62 42.80
N GLY A 147 5.62 -8.58 42.12
CA GLY A 147 4.74 -8.33 40.96
C GLY A 147 5.48 -8.16 39.63
N ALA A 148 6.82 -8.15 39.58
CA ALA A 148 7.59 -8.12 38.36
C ALA A 148 8.08 -9.53 37.99
N THR A 149 8.01 -9.86 36.69
CA THR A 149 8.51 -11.13 36.15
C THR A 149 9.89 -10.93 35.55
N PHE A 150 10.86 -11.72 36.00
CA PHE A 150 12.21 -11.75 35.48
C PHE A 150 12.44 -13.02 34.69
N ASN A 151 12.94 -12.91 33.48
CA ASN A 151 13.26 -14.04 32.62
C ASN A 151 14.75 -14.34 32.69
N ALA A 152 15.11 -15.63 32.63
CA ALA A 152 16.52 -16.02 32.58
C ALA A 152 17.17 -15.55 31.28
N VAL A 153 18.40 -15.02 31.37
CA VAL A 153 19.18 -14.58 30.23
C VAL A 153 19.56 -15.73 29.28
N SER A 154 19.64 -16.96 29.79
CA SER A 154 19.90 -18.18 29.03
C SER A 154 18.83 -18.46 27.95
N GLY A 155 17.66 -17.82 28.05
CA GLY A 155 16.56 -18.02 27.10
C GLY A 155 15.91 -19.38 27.23
N LYS A 156 15.69 -20.06 26.10
CA LYS A 156 14.97 -21.35 26.01
C LYS A 156 15.93 -22.52 26.15
N PHE A 157 15.57 -23.47 27.02
CA PHE A 157 16.24 -24.76 27.13
C PHE A 157 15.53 -25.79 26.22
N LYS A 158 16.30 -26.60 25.53
CA LYS A 158 15.77 -27.65 24.65
C LYS A 158 15.44 -28.96 25.40
N LYS A 159 15.97 -29.15 26.59
CA LYS A 159 15.72 -30.30 27.43
C LYS A 159 15.26 -29.88 28.82
N GLU A 160 14.26 -30.57 29.32
CA GLU A 160 13.72 -30.33 30.65
C GLU A 160 14.78 -30.50 31.75
N ALA A 161 15.62 -31.52 31.64
CA ALA A 161 16.69 -31.79 32.61
C ALA A 161 17.67 -30.61 32.76
N GLU A 162 18.02 -29.92 31.66
CA GLU A 162 18.89 -28.76 31.68
C GLU A 162 18.20 -27.56 32.38
N ALA A 163 16.91 -27.39 32.16
CA ALA A 163 16.12 -26.35 32.81
C ALA A 163 15.97 -26.63 34.34
N LEU A 164 15.74 -27.88 34.71
CA LEU A 164 15.63 -28.30 36.13
C LEU A 164 16.98 -28.15 36.84
N GLU A 165 18.08 -28.58 36.24
CA GLU A 165 19.42 -28.36 36.79
C GLU A 165 19.72 -26.88 37.04
N ALA A 166 19.38 -26.02 36.07
CA ALA A 166 19.54 -24.60 36.22
C ALA A 166 18.64 -24.01 37.30
N LEU A 167 17.41 -24.50 37.42
CA LEU A 167 16.47 -24.14 38.50
C LEU A 167 17.00 -24.48 39.87
N GLU A 168 17.49 -25.71 40.07
CA GLU A 168 18.04 -26.14 41.34
C GLU A 168 19.28 -25.35 41.79
N LYS A 169 20.10 -24.93 40.85
CA LYS A 169 21.24 -24.04 41.13
C LYS A 169 20.82 -22.62 41.58
N ILE A 170 19.68 -22.16 41.14
CA ILE A 170 19.19 -20.78 41.39
C ILE A 170 18.31 -20.75 42.65
N LYS A 171 17.58 -21.82 42.94
CA LYS A 171 16.56 -21.94 44.00
C LYS A 171 17.04 -21.51 45.39
N PRO A 172 18.27 -21.87 45.83
CA PRO A 172 18.79 -21.47 47.16
C PRO A 172 19.30 -19.99 47.17
N SER A 173 19.38 -19.32 46.03
CA SER A 173 19.97 -18.00 45.92
C SER A 173 18.93 -16.91 46.15
N MET A 174 19.33 -15.83 46.80
CA MET A 174 18.50 -14.62 46.91
C MET A 174 18.57 -13.83 45.60
N LEU A 175 17.42 -13.34 45.13
CA LEU A 175 17.39 -12.42 44.00
C LEU A 175 17.97 -11.06 44.42
N THR A 176 19.07 -10.67 43.76
CA THR A 176 19.70 -9.37 43.96
C THR A 176 19.64 -8.58 42.67
N VAL A 177 19.08 -7.37 42.70
CA VAL A 177 19.08 -6.46 41.56
C VAL A 177 20.47 -5.86 41.41
N THR A 178 21.18 -6.21 40.35
CA THR A 178 22.57 -5.75 40.12
C THR A 178 22.62 -4.45 39.29
N SER A 179 21.63 -4.22 38.44
CA SER A 179 21.55 -2.98 37.67
C SER A 179 20.10 -2.66 37.32
N VAL A 180 19.79 -1.38 37.23
CA VAL A 180 18.53 -0.85 36.68
C VAL A 180 18.90 0.14 35.60
N GLU A 181 18.44 -0.09 34.39
CA GLU A 181 18.64 0.80 33.27
C GLU A 181 17.30 1.37 32.82
N GLU A 182 17.14 2.69 32.92
CA GLU A 182 15.97 3.40 32.40
C GLU A 182 16.28 3.94 31.00
N LYS A 183 15.54 3.47 30.00
CA LYS A 183 15.64 3.96 28.62
C LYS A 183 14.42 4.77 28.27
N LYS A 184 14.62 6.06 28.02
CA LYS A 184 13.56 6.91 27.45
C LYS A 184 13.47 6.68 25.94
N GLY A 185 12.39 6.09 25.50
CA GLY A 185 12.04 5.94 24.10
C GLY A 185 11.08 7.03 23.62
N ARG A 186 10.96 7.17 22.31
CA ARG A 186 9.89 7.94 21.68
C ARG A 186 9.10 6.99 20.79
N GLU A 187 7.80 6.96 20.99
CA GLU A 187 6.88 6.28 20.09
C GLU A 187 6.39 7.28 19.06
N ALA A 188 6.52 6.94 17.78
CA ALA A 188 6.01 7.78 16.70
C ALA A 188 4.50 7.57 16.56
N PRO A 189 3.74 8.62 16.20
CA PRO A 189 2.33 8.45 15.88
C PRO A 189 2.17 7.51 14.67
N PRO A 190 1.03 6.79 14.56
CA PRO A 190 0.76 5.96 13.40
C PRO A 190 0.76 6.80 12.13
N ARG A 191 1.15 6.17 11.02
CA ARG A 191 1.10 6.80 9.70
C ARG A 191 -0.34 6.89 9.21
N LEU A 192 -0.57 7.73 8.20
CA LEU A 192 -1.83 7.72 7.46
C LEU A 192 -2.00 6.38 6.73
N PHE A 193 -3.22 6.05 6.39
CA PHE A 193 -3.52 4.83 5.64
C PHE A 193 -3.19 4.99 4.15
N ASP A 194 -2.49 4.02 3.61
CA ASP A 194 -2.59 3.63 2.21
C ASP A 194 -3.71 2.58 2.06
N LEU A 195 -4.01 2.17 0.82
CA LEU A 195 -5.08 1.20 0.59
C LEU A 195 -4.83 -0.13 1.31
N THR A 196 -3.62 -0.64 1.27
CA THR A 196 -3.29 -1.95 1.84
C THR A 196 -3.41 -1.93 3.36
N SER A 197 -2.85 -0.93 4.02
CA SER A 197 -2.95 -0.81 5.48
C SER A 197 -4.39 -0.56 5.95
N LEU A 198 -5.19 0.17 5.16
CA LEU A 198 -6.62 0.33 5.44
C LEU A 198 -7.37 -0.99 5.34
N GLN A 199 -7.11 -1.79 4.29
CA GLN A 199 -7.72 -3.11 4.11
C GLN A 199 -7.37 -4.06 5.27
N VAL A 200 -6.11 -4.07 5.71
CA VAL A 200 -5.67 -4.86 6.86
C VAL A 200 -6.40 -4.44 8.14
N GLU A 201 -6.49 -3.14 8.39
CA GLU A 201 -7.16 -2.62 9.58
C GLU A 201 -8.67 -2.90 9.57
N CYS A 202 -9.34 -2.71 8.44
CA CYS A 202 -10.77 -3.02 8.29
C CYS A 202 -11.05 -4.53 8.46
N ASN A 203 -10.16 -5.37 7.93
CA ASN A 203 -10.27 -6.81 8.13
C ASN A 203 -10.10 -7.19 9.61
N ARG A 204 -9.10 -6.62 10.29
CA ARG A 204 -8.83 -6.87 11.71
C ARG A 204 -10.00 -6.45 12.61
N GLN A 205 -10.63 -5.31 12.34
CA GLN A 205 -11.68 -4.76 13.20
C GLN A 205 -13.07 -5.31 12.90
N TRP A 206 -13.38 -5.53 11.61
CA TRP A 206 -14.75 -5.86 11.18
C TRP A 206 -14.83 -7.12 10.31
N GLY A 207 -13.72 -7.78 10.02
CA GLY A 207 -13.68 -8.97 9.17
C GLY A 207 -13.96 -8.68 7.69
N TRP A 208 -13.91 -7.41 7.25
CA TRP A 208 -14.16 -7.06 5.86
C TRP A 208 -13.07 -7.58 4.94
N THR A 209 -13.48 -8.00 3.75
CA THR A 209 -12.54 -8.38 2.70
C THR A 209 -11.84 -7.14 2.10
N ALA A 210 -10.72 -7.37 1.43
CA ALA A 210 -10.02 -6.31 0.73
C ALA A 210 -10.90 -5.66 -0.35
N ASP A 211 -11.74 -6.43 -1.04
CA ASP A 211 -12.65 -5.95 -2.08
C ASP A 211 -13.80 -5.09 -1.50
N GLU A 212 -14.40 -5.51 -0.39
CA GLU A 212 -15.41 -4.71 0.31
C GLU A 212 -14.85 -3.37 0.77
N THR A 213 -13.66 -3.38 1.38
CA THR A 213 -12.98 -2.16 1.81
C THR A 213 -12.70 -1.23 0.62
N LEU A 214 -12.21 -1.78 -0.50
CA LEU A 214 -11.97 -0.99 -1.72
C LEU A 214 -13.26 -0.37 -2.27
N LYS A 215 -14.35 -1.12 -2.33
CA LYS A 215 -15.66 -0.60 -2.81
C LYS A 215 -16.18 0.52 -1.95
N LEU A 216 -16.06 0.39 -0.63
CA LEU A 216 -16.51 1.43 0.31
C LEU A 216 -15.68 2.70 0.17
N ILE A 217 -14.34 2.61 0.19
CA ILE A 217 -13.49 3.78 0.05
C ILE A 217 -13.62 4.45 -1.32
N GLN A 218 -13.85 3.67 -2.38
CA GLN A 218 -14.16 4.18 -3.71
C GLN A 218 -15.46 5.00 -3.71
N THR A 219 -16.50 4.51 -3.05
CA THR A 219 -17.78 5.25 -2.90
C THR A 219 -17.59 6.57 -2.14
N LEU A 220 -16.75 6.57 -1.09
CA LEU A 220 -16.43 7.79 -0.34
C LEU A 220 -15.62 8.77 -1.19
N TYR A 221 -14.71 8.30 -2.01
CA TYR A 221 -13.98 9.13 -2.96
C TYR A 221 -14.90 9.78 -4.00
N GLU A 222 -15.83 9.02 -4.58
CA GLU A 222 -16.81 9.53 -5.54
C GLU A 222 -17.73 10.61 -4.92
N LYS A 223 -17.99 10.49 -3.61
CA LYS A 223 -18.70 11.52 -2.82
C LYS A 223 -17.79 12.70 -2.39
N LYS A 224 -16.51 12.70 -2.78
CA LYS A 224 -15.51 13.74 -2.47
C LYS A 224 -15.25 13.94 -0.97
N VAL A 225 -15.39 12.90 -0.16
CA VAL A 225 -15.12 12.94 1.29
C VAL A 225 -13.80 12.29 1.68
N THR A 226 -13.13 11.65 0.74
CA THR A 226 -11.76 11.11 0.90
C THR A 226 -10.90 11.40 -0.32
N THR A 227 -9.59 11.25 -0.18
CA THR A 227 -8.64 11.28 -1.30
C THR A 227 -8.75 10.01 -2.15
N TYR A 228 -8.08 10.00 -3.32
CA TYR A 228 -8.06 8.84 -4.21
C TYR A 228 -7.56 7.58 -3.47
N PRO A 229 -8.32 6.47 -3.50
CA PRO A 229 -8.03 5.32 -2.63
C PRO A 229 -6.82 4.50 -3.03
N ARG A 230 -6.45 4.48 -4.32
CA ARG A 230 -5.33 3.67 -4.82
C ARG A 230 -4.02 4.44 -4.78
N VAL A 231 -3.68 4.94 -3.61
CA VAL A 231 -2.39 5.59 -3.35
C VAL A 231 -1.48 4.66 -2.56
N ASP A 232 -0.20 4.73 -2.83
CA ASP A 232 0.87 3.96 -2.21
C ASP A 232 1.68 4.78 -1.21
N THR A 233 1.20 5.97 -0.85
CA THR A 233 1.84 6.86 0.11
C THR A 233 1.04 6.96 1.42
N THR A 234 1.77 7.02 2.52
CA THR A 234 1.23 7.26 3.86
C THR A 234 1.51 8.69 4.35
N TYR A 235 1.94 9.57 3.44
CA TYR A 235 2.28 10.96 3.72
C TYR A 235 1.35 11.91 2.99
N LEU A 236 1.13 13.07 3.58
CA LEU A 236 0.47 14.21 2.90
C LEU A 236 1.50 14.97 2.08
N SER A 237 1.08 15.50 0.93
CA SER A 237 1.88 16.43 0.14
C SER A 237 2.04 17.77 0.85
N ASP A 238 3.08 18.51 0.51
CA ASP A 238 3.43 19.77 1.19
C ASP A 238 2.36 20.86 1.03
N ASP A 239 1.65 20.87 -0.07
CA ASP A 239 0.54 21.79 -0.37
C ASP A 239 -0.73 21.52 0.46
N ILE A 240 -0.89 20.32 0.99
CA ILE A 240 -1.98 19.98 1.93
C ILE A 240 -1.66 20.47 3.35
N TYR A 241 -0.38 20.58 3.73
CA TYR A 241 0.00 20.93 5.09
C TYR A 241 -0.65 22.23 5.64
N PRO A 242 -0.76 23.33 4.86
CA PRO A 242 -1.44 24.54 5.34
C PRO A 242 -2.93 24.34 5.69
N THR A 243 -3.58 23.35 5.09
CA THR A 243 -5.03 23.08 5.30
C THR A 243 -5.27 22.24 6.56
N VAL A 244 -4.25 21.55 7.08
CA VAL A 244 -4.39 20.61 8.22
C VAL A 244 -5.00 21.27 9.45
N GLY A 245 -4.58 22.50 9.78
CA GLY A 245 -5.16 23.24 10.90
C GLY A 245 -6.66 23.48 10.77
N GLY A 246 -7.13 23.78 9.55
CA GLY A 246 -8.56 23.93 9.25
C GLY A 246 -9.32 22.60 9.38
N ILE A 247 -8.74 21.52 8.86
CA ILE A 247 -9.32 20.18 8.95
C ILE A 247 -9.46 19.76 10.41
N LEU A 248 -8.43 19.92 11.24
CA LEU A 248 -8.47 19.58 12.66
C LEU A 248 -9.54 20.39 13.43
N LYS A 249 -9.71 21.67 13.09
CA LYS A 249 -10.78 22.52 13.68
C LYS A 249 -12.18 22.03 13.29
N ALA A 250 -12.35 21.55 12.05
CA ALA A 250 -13.65 21.05 11.56
C ALA A 250 -14.02 19.68 12.18
N MET A 251 -13.07 18.96 12.76
CA MET A 251 -13.30 17.65 13.41
C MET A 251 -13.95 17.80 14.81
N THR A 252 -15.06 18.49 14.90
CA THR A 252 -15.75 18.80 16.17
C THR A 252 -16.07 17.59 17.06
N PRO A 253 -16.48 16.42 16.54
CA PRO A 253 -16.70 15.24 17.37
C PRO A 253 -15.42 14.73 18.07
N TYR A 254 -14.26 15.12 17.58
CA TYR A 254 -12.94 14.73 18.09
C TYR A 254 -12.18 15.90 18.73
N ALA A 255 -12.88 16.95 19.13
CA ALA A 255 -12.27 18.16 19.68
C ALA A 255 -11.32 17.90 20.85
N ALA A 256 -11.63 16.94 21.71
CA ALA A 256 -10.75 16.55 22.82
C ALA A 256 -9.38 16.03 22.37
N LEU A 257 -9.29 15.39 21.18
CA LEU A 257 -8.06 14.88 20.59
C LEU A 257 -7.34 15.94 19.75
N THR A 258 -8.08 16.83 19.09
CA THR A 258 -7.49 17.84 18.19
C THR A 258 -7.03 19.11 18.92
N ALA A 259 -7.68 19.48 20.03
CA ALA A 259 -7.36 20.68 20.78
C ALA A 259 -5.89 20.78 21.25
N PRO A 260 -5.27 19.72 21.81
CA PRO A 260 -3.86 19.78 22.20
C PRO A 260 -2.91 20.05 21.03
N VAL A 261 -3.23 19.51 19.84
CA VAL A 261 -2.43 19.73 18.62
C VAL A 261 -2.60 21.15 18.11
N LEU A 262 -3.82 21.68 18.14
CA LEU A 262 -4.13 23.05 17.71
C LEU A 262 -3.57 24.13 18.67
N ALA A 263 -3.32 23.77 19.92
CA ALA A 263 -2.69 24.65 20.91
C ALA A 263 -1.16 24.79 20.73
N LEU A 264 -0.54 23.95 19.89
CA LEU A 264 0.89 24.05 19.60
C LEU A 264 1.18 25.32 18.77
N PRO A 265 2.34 25.98 19.00
CA PRO A 265 2.75 27.15 18.20
C PRO A 265 2.81 26.84 16.69
N ARG A 266 3.10 25.58 16.36
CA ARG A 266 3.11 25.05 15.00
C ARG A 266 2.75 23.57 15.03
N ILE A 267 1.86 23.16 14.13
CA ILE A 267 1.57 21.73 13.92
C ILE A 267 2.86 21.04 13.44
N PRO A 268 3.31 19.96 14.09
CA PRO A 268 4.52 19.27 13.69
C PRO A 268 4.47 18.79 12.25
N LYS A 269 5.55 18.98 11.50
CA LYS A 269 5.73 18.48 10.15
C LYS A 269 6.92 17.53 10.14
N SER A 270 6.70 16.26 9.80
CA SER A 270 7.80 15.32 9.59
C SER A 270 8.43 15.59 8.22
N LYS A 271 9.74 15.48 8.14
CA LYS A 271 10.41 15.41 6.83
C LYS A 271 10.18 14.02 6.26
N LYS A 272 9.88 13.95 4.95
CA LYS A 272 9.96 12.70 4.22
C LYS A 272 11.44 12.29 4.22
N VAL A 273 11.72 11.10 4.69
CA VAL A 273 13.05 10.52 4.62
C VAL A 273 13.21 9.84 3.27
#